data_b1183a440ba5c99cfbb87de2c6ae6098
#
_entry.id   b1183a440ba5c99cfbb87de2c6ae6098
#
_cell.length_a   1.000
_cell.length_b   1.000
_cell.length_c   1.000
_cell.angle_alpha   90.00
_cell.angle_beta   90.00
_cell.angle_gamma   90.00
#
_symmetry.space_group_name_H-M   'P 1'
#
loop_
_entity.id
_entity.type
_entity.pdbx_description
1 polymer ?
#
loop_
_entity_poly.entity_id
_entity_poly.type
_entity_poly.pdbx_seq_one_letter_code
_entity_poly.pdbx_strand_id
1 'polypeptide(L)'
;GAYLAVSLTELFGRTTHLGFWGGVLAAALVVGLLGALVEILVLRRIYKAPELFQLLATFGVILVVQDLALWTWGAEDLQGPRAPGLRGAVTIMGARLPAYDLVLIAASPLVLGGLWLLFNRTRWGVLVRAATADREMVGALGVDQARLFTAVFFLGSFLAGLAGAIQIPKGGANLLMDFGIIAAAFVVVVIGGMGSIGGAFLASLIIGQLQAFGVLLLPQATLVLMFLVMAVVLVFRPWGLLGRPDEAAPRGTATAEAPLAPAPRAFRVALALLLAALLLLPALAGDFALVLAIEVLVLALFAASLHAIMGPGGMASFGHAAYFGGGAYAAALASQRLGLGIEAALPLAPLAAGLLALAFGWFCVRLRGVYFAMLTLAFAQIAWSLAVQWTEVTGGDDGVLGVWPPAWIGDRSRYYYLVLALVAGGLLASRRAIFSPFGYALRAGRDSALRAEALGIDVARQQWFAFALSGACAGLAGGLYVYSKGSVFPDEMSIPRSFDALMMVLLGGVGALEGPVAGAAAFTLLESALSRLGAWRLLLGLSIIGLVMAFPQGIAGFARERLTRSAKPAGAA
;
A
#
# COMPACT_ATOMS: atom_id res chain seq x y z
N GLY A 1 -16.63 9.51 -7.22
CA GLY A 1 -17.13 9.89 -8.56
C GLY A 1 -18.39 9.11 -8.92
N ALA A 2 -18.32 7.78 -8.92
CA ALA A 2 -19.45 6.92 -9.30
C ALA A 2 -20.72 7.20 -8.47
N TYR A 3 -20.64 7.13 -7.15
CA TYR A 3 -21.79 7.41 -6.27
C TYR A 3 -22.42 8.80 -6.48
N LEU A 4 -21.57 9.84 -6.55
CA LEU A 4 -22.05 11.19 -6.81
C LEU A 4 -22.73 11.32 -8.17
N ALA A 5 -22.23 10.60 -9.17
CA ALA A 5 -22.83 10.63 -10.50
C ALA A 5 -24.18 9.90 -10.53
N VAL A 6 -24.37 8.79 -9.78
CA VAL A 6 -25.71 8.18 -9.62
C VAL A 6 -26.68 9.21 -9.06
N SER A 7 -26.34 9.86 -7.93
CA SER A 7 -27.22 10.83 -7.28
C SER A 7 -27.50 12.07 -8.14
N LEU A 8 -26.47 12.63 -8.80
CA LEU A 8 -26.64 13.86 -9.59
C LEU A 8 -27.36 13.60 -10.93
N THR A 9 -27.16 12.43 -11.55
CA THR A 9 -27.95 12.06 -12.74
C THR A 9 -29.42 11.82 -12.39
N GLU A 10 -29.72 11.35 -11.19
CA GLU A 10 -31.08 11.26 -10.69
C GLU A 10 -31.71 12.65 -10.48
N LEU A 11 -30.97 13.54 -9.89
CA LEU A 11 -31.41 14.91 -9.59
C LEU A 11 -31.67 15.73 -10.87
N PHE A 12 -30.77 15.63 -11.86
CA PHE A 12 -30.87 16.40 -13.11
C PHE A 12 -31.79 15.77 -14.17
N GLY A 13 -32.27 14.55 -13.93
CA GLY A 13 -33.21 13.85 -14.80
C GLY A 13 -32.57 12.71 -15.60
N ARG A 14 -32.90 11.48 -15.22
CA ARG A 14 -32.35 10.23 -15.78
C ARG A 14 -32.66 10.03 -17.28
N THR A 15 -33.69 10.70 -17.82
CA THR A 15 -34.24 10.43 -19.16
C THR A 15 -33.75 11.41 -20.21
N THR A 16 -33.19 12.53 -19.82
CA THR A 16 -32.73 13.57 -20.74
C THR A 16 -31.22 13.48 -20.98
N HIS A 17 -30.79 13.72 -22.23
CA HIS A 17 -29.34 13.78 -22.54
C HIS A 17 -28.63 14.82 -21.73
N LEU A 18 -29.18 16.02 -21.58
CA LEU A 18 -28.61 17.10 -20.79
C LEU A 18 -28.53 16.74 -19.29
N GLY A 19 -29.56 16.07 -18.75
CA GLY A 19 -29.57 15.62 -17.36
C GLY A 19 -28.48 14.56 -17.08
N PHE A 20 -28.35 13.56 -17.95
CA PHE A 20 -27.33 12.52 -17.75
C PHE A 20 -25.88 13.07 -17.85
N TRP A 21 -25.56 13.71 -18.98
CA TRP A 21 -24.19 14.24 -19.16
C TRP A 21 -23.87 15.41 -18.23
N GLY A 22 -24.87 16.22 -17.89
CA GLY A 22 -24.77 17.26 -16.89
C GLY A 22 -24.46 16.69 -15.49
N GLY A 23 -25.15 15.60 -15.11
CA GLY A 23 -24.89 14.87 -13.87
C GLY A 23 -23.49 14.27 -13.80
N VAL A 24 -23.02 13.66 -14.89
CA VAL A 24 -21.66 13.12 -15.02
C VAL A 24 -20.59 14.22 -14.84
N LEU A 25 -20.75 15.34 -15.56
CA LEU A 25 -19.80 16.47 -15.43
C LEU A 25 -19.85 17.14 -14.07
N ALA A 26 -21.04 17.31 -13.50
CA ALA A 26 -21.21 17.87 -12.16
C ALA A 26 -20.57 16.97 -11.10
N ALA A 27 -20.72 15.65 -11.20
CA ALA A 27 -20.07 14.69 -10.31
C ALA A 27 -18.54 14.80 -10.39
N ALA A 28 -17.99 14.85 -11.61
CA ALA A 28 -16.55 15.04 -11.81
C ALA A 28 -16.06 16.37 -11.20
N LEU A 29 -16.81 17.45 -11.36
CA LEU A 29 -16.48 18.75 -10.82
C LEU A 29 -16.50 18.74 -9.27
N VAL A 30 -17.52 18.14 -8.66
CA VAL A 30 -17.60 17.99 -7.20
C VAL A 30 -16.42 17.19 -6.67
N VAL A 31 -16.04 16.09 -7.34
CA VAL A 31 -14.86 15.30 -6.93
C VAL A 31 -13.58 16.11 -7.09
N GLY A 32 -13.44 16.90 -8.15
CA GLY A 32 -12.32 17.83 -8.31
C GLY A 32 -12.23 18.84 -7.16
N LEU A 33 -13.36 19.43 -6.77
CA LEU A 33 -13.41 20.37 -5.63
C LEU A 33 -13.10 19.69 -4.30
N LEU A 34 -13.61 18.47 -4.08
CA LEU A 34 -13.27 17.68 -2.89
C LEU A 34 -11.77 17.35 -2.86
N GLY A 35 -11.18 17.00 -4.02
CA GLY A 35 -9.75 16.81 -4.13
C GLY A 35 -8.95 18.07 -3.77
N ALA A 36 -9.33 19.22 -4.30
CA ALA A 36 -8.70 20.51 -3.93
C ALA A 36 -8.83 20.80 -2.43
N LEU A 37 -9.98 20.48 -1.83
CA LEU A 37 -10.20 20.62 -0.40
C LEU A 37 -9.27 19.73 0.43
N VAL A 38 -9.12 18.47 0.04
CA VAL A 38 -8.20 17.52 0.67
C VAL A 38 -6.75 18.01 0.55
N GLU A 39 -6.36 18.55 -0.60
CA GLU A 39 -5.02 19.13 -0.78
C GLU A 39 -4.79 20.28 0.20
N ILE A 40 -5.73 21.23 0.29
CA ILE A 40 -5.60 22.41 1.16
C ILE A 40 -5.58 22.03 2.65
N LEU A 41 -6.47 21.13 3.07
CA LEU A 41 -6.66 20.82 4.49
C LEU A 41 -5.60 19.84 5.03
N VAL A 42 -5.20 18.87 4.22
CA VAL A 42 -4.35 17.76 4.64
C VAL A 42 -2.97 17.83 3.98
N LEU A 43 -2.88 17.68 2.66
CA LEU A 43 -1.61 17.45 1.96
C LEU A 43 -0.68 18.66 2.02
N ARG A 44 -1.20 19.86 1.86
CA ARG A 44 -0.41 21.10 1.92
C ARG A 44 0.37 21.26 3.23
N ARG A 45 -0.20 20.80 4.33
CA ARG A 45 0.42 20.87 5.66
C ARG A 45 1.56 19.87 5.83
N ILE A 46 1.55 18.79 5.07
CA ILE A 46 2.51 17.69 5.17
C ILE A 46 3.49 17.62 3.99
N TYR A 47 3.49 18.56 3.05
CA TYR A 47 4.46 18.57 1.93
C TYR A 47 5.93 18.65 2.35
N LYS A 48 6.22 19.12 3.57
CA LYS A 48 7.56 19.12 4.16
C LYS A 48 7.93 17.80 4.83
N ALA A 49 6.95 16.93 5.08
CA ALA A 49 7.19 15.61 5.64
C ALA A 49 7.74 14.66 4.56
N PRO A 50 8.45 13.59 4.95
CA PRO A 50 8.90 12.56 4.02
C PRO A 50 7.74 12.02 3.18
N GLU A 51 7.99 11.65 1.91
CA GLU A 51 6.98 11.20 0.94
C GLU A 51 6.09 10.08 1.46
N LEU A 52 6.64 9.17 2.24
CA LEU A 52 5.90 8.05 2.82
C LEU A 52 4.83 8.48 3.82
N PHE A 53 5.02 9.61 4.53
CA PHE A 53 4.00 10.16 5.43
C PHE A 53 2.83 10.80 4.65
N GLN A 54 3.09 11.28 3.45
CA GLN A 54 2.03 11.75 2.55
C GLN A 54 1.15 10.57 2.09
N LEU A 55 1.75 9.39 1.82
CA LEU A 55 1.00 8.17 1.54
C LEU A 55 0.11 7.76 2.73
N LEU A 56 0.64 7.82 3.95
CA LEU A 56 -0.14 7.49 5.15
C LEU A 56 -1.36 8.42 5.32
N ALA A 57 -1.17 9.72 5.10
CA ALA A 57 -2.27 10.68 5.18
C ALA A 57 -3.32 10.45 4.07
N THR A 58 -2.89 10.15 2.83
CA THR A 58 -3.84 9.84 1.74
C THR A 58 -4.62 8.56 2.02
N PHE A 59 -4.00 7.56 2.65
CA PHE A 59 -4.72 6.36 3.09
C PHE A 59 -5.77 6.69 4.16
N GLY A 60 -5.43 7.54 5.13
CA GLY A 60 -6.40 8.05 6.09
C GLY A 60 -7.60 8.75 5.41
N VAL A 61 -7.35 9.51 4.33
CA VAL A 61 -8.41 10.12 3.51
C VAL A 61 -9.27 9.05 2.82
N ILE A 62 -8.68 7.97 2.32
CA ILE A 62 -9.44 6.86 1.71
C ILE A 62 -10.42 6.27 2.72
N LEU A 63 -9.99 5.96 3.94
CA LEU A 63 -10.85 5.43 5.01
C LEU A 63 -12.00 6.38 5.34
N VAL A 64 -11.72 7.68 5.44
CA VAL A 64 -12.76 8.71 5.67
C VAL A 64 -13.77 8.72 4.53
N VAL A 65 -13.32 8.71 3.28
CA VAL A 65 -14.20 8.75 2.10
C VAL A 65 -15.03 7.48 1.98
N GLN A 66 -14.46 6.31 2.27
CA GLN A 66 -15.19 5.03 2.25
C GLN A 66 -16.33 5.02 3.27
N ASP A 67 -16.08 5.45 4.49
CA ASP A 67 -17.09 5.47 5.54
C ASP A 67 -18.17 6.54 5.29
N LEU A 68 -17.78 7.72 4.77
CA LEU A 68 -18.73 8.73 4.32
C LEU A 68 -19.60 8.21 3.16
N ALA A 69 -19.03 7.45 2.24
CA ALA A 69 -19.78 6.83 1.16
C ALA A 69 -20.76 5.78 1.70
N LEU A 70 -20.31 4.92 2.63
CA LEU A 70 -21.15 3.94 3.30
C LEU A 70 -22.32 4.59 4.05
N TRP A 71 -22.06 5.69 4.74
CA TRP A 71 -23.08 6.40 5.51
C TRP A 71 -24.12 7.11 4.62
N THR A 72 -23.69 7.63 3.46
CA THR A 72 -24.57 8.40 2.56
C THR A 72 -25.35 7.52 1.58
N TRP A 73 -24.76 6.45 1.07
CA TRP A 73 -25.36 5.59 0.03
C TRP A 73 -25.63 4.15 0.49
N GLY A 74 -25.15 3.76 1.67
CA GLY A 74 -25.30 2.39 2.16
C GLY A 74 -24.24 1.43 1.64
N ALA A 75 -24.41 0.14 1.98
CA ALA A 75 -23.46 -0.93 1.62
C ALA A 75 -23.82 -1.61 0.29
N GLU A 76 -24.99 -1.34 -0.27
CA GLU A 76 -25.47 -2.00 -1.49
C GLU A 76 -24.81 -1.41 -2.73
N ASP A 77 -24.60 -2.28 -3.72
CA ASP A 77 -24.10 -1.86 -5.03
C ASP A 77 -25.19 -1.06 -5.77
N LEU A 78 -24.88 0.18 -6.15
CA LEU A 78 -25.79 1.05 -6.87
C LEU A 78 -25.61 0.90 -8.36
N GLN A 79 -26.69 0.51 -9.06
CA GLN A 79 -26.69 0.52 -10.51
C GLN A 79 -27.12 1.88 -11.04
N GLY A 80 -26.26 2.48 -11.86
CA GLY A 80 -26.54 3.77 -12.46
C GLY A 80 -27.51 3.70 -13.65
N PRO A 81 -28.09 4.85 -14.02
CA PRO A 81 -28.98 4.94 -15.19
C PRO A 81 -28.18 4.70 -16.47
N ARG A 82 -28.81 4.02 -17.42
CA ARG A 82 -28.25 3.86 -18.78
C ARG A 82 -28.30 5.21 -19.51
N ALA A 83 -27.22 5.52 -20.23
CA ALA A 83 -27.15 6.77 -21.00
C ALA A 83 -28.31 6.91 -22.00
N PRO A 84 -29.05 8.01 -21.96
CA PRO A 84 -30.16 8.24 -22.90
C PRO A 84 -29.65 8.25 -24.34
N GLY A 85 -30.41 7.65 -25.26
CA GLY A 85 -30.05 7.55 -26.70
C GLY A 85 -28.92 6.55 -27.02
N LEU A 86 -28.22 5.98 -26.04
CA LEU A 86 -27.13 5.02 -26.23
C LEU A 86 -27.46 3.61 -25.73
N ARG A 87 -28.75 3.29 -25.64
CA ARG A 87 -29.24 1.98 -25.16
C ARG A 87 -29.19 0.88 -26.24
N GLY A 88 -28.98 1.26 -27.49
CA GLY A 88 -28.91 0.35 -28.63
C GLY A 88 -27.55 -0.27 -28.83
N ALA A 89 -27.49 -1.22 -29.77
CA ALA A 89 -26.24 -1.77 -30.29
C ALA A 89 -26.04 -1.36 -31.75
N VAL A 90 -24.84 -1.02 -32.12
CA VAL A 90 -24.43 -0.73 -33.50
C VAL A 90 -23.72 -1.96 -34.05
N THR A 91 -24.11 -2.38 -35.25
CA THR A 91 -23.46 -3.52 -35.92
C THR A 91 -22.28 -3.01 -36.74
N ILE A 92 -21.05 -3.39 -36.35
CA ILE A 92 -19.81 -3.03 -37.06
C ILE A 92 -19.13 -4.34 -37.46
N MET A 93 -18.91 -4.53 -38.76
CA MET A 93 -18.27 -5.74 -39.33
C MET A 93 -18.95 -7.06 -38.87
N GLY A 94 -20.28 -7.05 -38.71
CA GLY A 94 -21.02 -8.23 -38.25
C GLY A 94 -21.07 -8.45 -36.74
N ALA A 95 -20.31 -7.73 -35.94
CA ALA A 95 -20.34 -7.76 -34.48
C ALA A 95 -21.30 -6.69 -33.93
N ARG A 96 -22.11 -7.03 -32.94
CA ARG A 96 -23.02 -6.10 -32.24
C ARG A 96 -22.25 -5.46 -31.08
N LEU A 97 -21.93 -4.17 -31.16
CA LEU A 97 -21.27 -3.41 -30.12
C LEU A 97 -22.27 -2.48 -29.43
N PRO A 98 -22.31 -2.41 -28.10
CA PRO A 98 -23.14 -1.43 -27.39
C PRO A 98 -22.76 -0.01 -27.81
N ALA A 99 -23.73 0.82 -28.12
CA ALA A 99 -23.50 2.20 -28.56
C ALA A 99 -22.73 3.02 -27.50
N TYR A 100 -22.93 2.70 -26.22
CA TYR A 100 -22.21 3.34 -25.12
C TYR A 100 -20.69 3.04 -25.13
N ASP A 101 -20.31 1.82 -25.46
CA ASP A 101 -18.88 1.44 -25.54
C ASP A 101 -18.15 2.22 -26.65
N LEU A 102 -18.83 2.54 -27.75
CA LEU A 102 -18.27 3.39 -28.81
C LEU A 102 -18.00 4.81 -28.33
N VAL A 103 -18.89 5.35 -27.49
CA VAL A 103 -18.69 6.67 -26.86
C VAL A 103 -17.49 6.64 -25.90
N LEU A 104 -17.31 5.59 -25.11
CA LEU A 104 -16.15 5.41 -24.24
C LEU A 104 -14.84 5.33 -25.04
N ILE A 105 -14.84 4.58 -26.13
CA ILE A 105 -13.69 4.47 -27.04
C ILE A 105 -13.34 5.85 -27.62
N ALA A 106 -14.34 6.66 -28.04
CA ALA A 106 -14.10 7.99 -28.57
C ALA A 106 -13.69 9.02 -27.50
N ALA A 107 -14.22 8.90 -26.27
CA ALA A 107 -13.88 9.78 -25.16
C ALA A 107 -12.40 9.68 -24.76
N SER A 108 -11.82 8.49 -24.86
CA SER A 108 -10.44 8.23 -24.45
C SER A 108 -9.40 9.09 -25.19
N PRO A 109 -9.33 9.11 -26.52
CA PRO A 109 -8.41 9.98 -27.28
C PRO A 109 -8.76 11.47 -27.15
N LEU A 110 -10.03 11.81 -26.90
CA LEU A 110 -10.45 13.19 -26.67
C LEU A 110 -9.87 13.73 -25.35
N VAL A 111 -9.98 12.95 -24.26
CA VAL A 111 -9.35 13.30 -22.98
C VAL A 111 -7.84 13.36 -23.12
N LEU A 112 -7.22 12.40 -23.80
CA LEU A 112 -5.78 12.40 -24.08
C LEU A 112 -5.35 13.66 -24.82
N GLY A 113 -6.06 14.02 -25.90
CA GLY A 113 -5.80 15.21 -26.71
C GLY A 113 -5.95 16.49 -25.88
N GLY A 114 -7.00 16.57 -25.06
CA GLY A 114 -7.21 17.69 -24.14
C GLY A 114 -6.07 17.85 -23.13
N LEU A 115 -5.63 16.74 -22.50
CA LEU A 115 -4.49 16.76 -21.59
C LEU A 115 -3.19 17.12 -22.30
N TRP A 116 -2.95 16.57 -23.49
CA TRP A 116 -1.78 16.90 -24.28
C TRP A 116 -1.74 18.40 -24.63
N LEU A 117 -2.85 18.98 -25.08
CA LEU A 117 -2.97 20.41 -25.34
C LEU A 117 -2.73 21.24 -24.08
N LEU A 118 -3.36 20.85 -22.95
CA LEU A 118 -3.23 21.54 -21.68
C LEU A 118 -1.77 21.56 -21.20
N PHE A 119 -1.10 20.42 -21.21
CA PHE A 119 0.28 20.33 -20.71
C PHE A 119 1.32 20.88 -21.69
N ASN A 120 1.14 20.72 -23.01
CA ASN A 120 2.18 21.10 -23.99
C ASN A 120 1.98 22.47 -24.62
N ARG A 121 0.75 22.99 -24.66
CA ARG A 121 0.41 24.23 -25.38
C ARG A 121 0.01 25.39 -24.47
N THR A 122 -0.18 25.16 -23.16
CA THR A 122 -0.57 26.25 -22.23
C THR A 122 0.58 26.66 -21.32
N ARG A 123 0.54 27.93 -20.85
CA ARG A 123 1.47 28.46 -19.83
C ARG A 123 1.40 27.67 -18.54
N TRP A 124 0.20 27.24 -18.15
CA TRP A 124 0.00 26.42 -16.95
C TRP A 124 0.76 25.10 -17.04
N GLY A 125 0.69 24.39 -18.17
CA GLY A 125 1.43 23.15 -18.37
C GLY A 125 2.95 23.33 -18.32
N VAL A 126 3.47 24.47 -18.82
CA VAL A 126 4.90 24.80 -18.68
C VAL A 126 5.27 24.99 -17.21
N LEU A 127 4.47 25.71 -16.42
CA LEU A 127 4.71 25.93 -14.99
C LEU A 127 4.67 24.62 -14.20
N VAL A 128 3.73 23.72 -14.50
CA VAL A 128 3.66 22.39 -13.85
C VAL A 128 4.92 21.59 -14.11
N ARG A 129 5.38 21.50 -15.38
CA ARG A 129 6.61 20.77 -15.71
C ARG A 129 7.86 21.42 -15.09
N ALA A 130 7.93 22.75 -15.04
CA ALA A 130 9.02 23.44 -14.37
C ALA A 130 9.05 23.14 -12.87
N ALA A 131 7.87 23.16 -12.20
CA ALA A 131 7.76 22.88 -10.78
C ALA A 131 8.05 21.42 -10.40
N THR A 132 7.88 20.48 -11.34
CA THR A 132 8.31 19.08 -11.13
C THR A 132 9.82 18.91 -11.28
N ALA A 133 10.50 19.74 -12.08
CA ALA A 133 11.95 19.72 -12.24
C ALA A 133 12.67 20.43 -11.08
N ASP A 134 12.25 21.64 -10.74
CA ASP A 134 12.81 22.42 -9.62
C ASP A 134 11.75 23.31 -8.99
N ARG A 135 11.24 22.84 -7.84
CA ARG A 135 10.19 23.52 -7.08
C ARG A 135 10.68 24.84 -6.48
N GLU A 136 11.92 24.88 -5.97
CA GLU A 136 12.45 26.06 -5.28
C GLU A 136 12.71 27.21 -6.28
N MET A 137 13.27 26.88 -7.43
CA MET A 137 13.52 27.86 -8.49
C MET A 137 12.22 28.47 -9.01
N VAL A 138 11.17 27.66 -9.24
CA VAL A 138 9.87 28.18 -9.69
C VAL A 138 9.24 29.12 -8.66
N GLY A 139 9.42 28.82 -7.37
CA GLY A 139 9.01 29.72 -6.28
C GLY A 139 9.80 31.04 -6.27
N ALA A 140 11.11 30.98 -6.48
CA ALA A 140 11.98 32.16 -6.56
C ALA A 140 11.60 33.09 -7.74
N LEU A 141 11.06 32.52 -8.82
CA LEU A 141 10.54 33.27 -9.98
C LEU A 141 9.15 33.91 -9.73
N GLY A 142 8.62 33.84 -8.50
CA GLY A 142 7.37 34.48 -8.10
C GLY A 142 6.09 33.69 -8.42
N VAL A 143 6.20 32.42 -8.78
CA VAL A 143 5.03 31.58 -9.04
C VAL A 143 4.44 31.07 -7.73
N ASP A 144 3.14 31.28 -7.53
CA ASP A 144 2.39 30.73 -6.38
C ASP A 144 2.26 29.20 -6.51
N GLN A 145 3.19 28.52 -5.86
CA GLN A 145 3.25 27.04 -5.85
C GLN A 145 2.00 26.42 -5.24
N ALA A 146 1.42 27.06 -4.19
CA ALA A 146 0.25 26.52 -3.52
C ALA A 146 -0.94 26.42 -4.48
N ARG A 147 -1.21 27.48 -5.23
CA ARG A 147 -2.28 27.48 -6.26
C ARG A 147 -1.98 26.49 -7.38
N LEU A 148 -0.72 26.37 -7.78
CA LEU A 148 -0.33 25.43 -8.84
C LEU A 148 -0.60 23.99 -8.43
N PHE A 149 -0.19 23.57 -7.24
CA PHE A 149 -0.42 22.21 -6.73
C PHE A 149 -1.91 21.93 -6.50
N THR A 150 -2.69 22.90 -5.96
CA THR A 150 -4.14 22.74 -5.84
C THR A 150 -4.80 22.53 -7.20
N ALA A 151 -4.39 23.27 -8.23
CA ALA A 151 -4.95 23.11 -9.57
C ALA A 151 -4.60 21.76 -10.19
N VAL A 152 -3.37 21.25 -9.97
CA VAL A 152 -2.97 19.90 -10.41
C VAL A 152 -3.79 18.83 -9.70
N PHE A 153 -3.95 18.95 -8.38
CA PHE A 153 -4.71 17.99 -7.59
C PHE A 153 -6.20 18.01 -7.93
N PHE A 154 -6.76 19.21 -8.15
CA PHE A 154 -8.11 19.38 -8.69
C PHE A 154 -8.28 18.64 -10.03
N LEU A 155 -7.36 18.85 -10.97
CA LEU A 155 -7.43 18.24 -12.30
C LEU A 155 -7.36 16.70 -12.20
N GLY A 156 -6.44 16.16 -11.40
CA GLY A 156 -6.32 14.71 -11.18
C GLY A 156 -7.59 14.12 -10.58
N SER A 157 -8.13 14.76 -9.54
CA SER A 157 -9.36 14.32 -8.88
C SER A 157 -10.59 14.47 -9.79
N PHE A 158 -10.66 15.54 -10.59
CA PHE A 158 -11.70 15.73 -11.59
C PHE A 158 -11.69 14.60 -12.63
N LEU A 159 -10.53 14.24 -13.16
CA LEU A 159 -10.40 13.16 -14.12
C LEU A 159 -10.75 11.79 -13.52
N ALA A 160 -10.34 11.53 -12.29
CA ALA A 160 -10.72 10.32 -11.57
C ALA A 160 -12.23 10.27 -11.30
N GLY A 161 -12.82 11.41 -10.92
CA GLY A 161 -14.26 11.57 -10.77
C GLY A 161 -15.03 11.34 -12.06
N LEU A 162 -14.52 11.87 -13.17
CA LEU A 162 -15.08 11.69 -14.52
C LEU A 162 -15.02 10.22 -14.94
N ALA A 163 -13.88 9.55 -14.74
CA ALA A 163 -13.73 8.14 -15.06
C ALA A 163 -14.72 7.26 -14.27
N GLY A 164 -14.86 7.50 -12.95
CA GLY A 164 -15.84 6.83 -12.12
C GLY A 164 -17.29 7.10 -12.55
N ALA A 165 -17.60 8.34 -12.93
CA ALA A 165 -18.93 8.72 -13.39
C ALA A 165 -19.30 8.08 -14.74
N ILE A 166 -18.37 7.98 -15.68
CA ILE A 166 -18.59 7.34 -16.99
C ILE A 166 -18.73 5.81 -16.86
N GLN A 167 -18.15 5.20 -15.81
CA GLN A 167 -18.21 3.75 -15.60
C GLN A 167 -19.61 3.25 -15.16
N ILE A 168 -20.45 4.13 -14.57
CA ILE A 168 -21.72 3.74 -13.93
C ILE A 168 -22.66 2.93 -14.83
N PRO A 169 -22.92 3.31 -16.11
CA PRO A 169 -23.86 2.57 -16.96
C PRO A 169 -23.41 1.15 -17.27
N LYS A 170 -22.14 0.83 -17.05
CA LYS A 170 -21.51 -0.46 -17.36
C LYS A 170 -21.33 -1.35 -16.14
N GLY A 171 -20.84 -0.80 -15.03
CA GLY A 171 -20.41 -1.57 -13.85
C GLY A 171 -21.05 -1.20 -12.53
N GLY A 172 -21.91 -0.16 -12.49
CA GLY A 172 -22.45 0.33 -11.22
C GLY A 172 -21.40 0.98 -10.33
N ALA A 173 -21.77 1.28 -9.07
CA ALA A 173 -20.91 1.81 -8.04
C ALA A 173 -20.91 0.88 -6.82
N ASN A 174 -19.74 0.45 -6.36
CA ASN A 174 -19.55 -0.30 -5.12
C ASN A 174 -18.45 0.31 -4.27
N LEU A 175 -18.41 -0.04 -2.96
CA LEU A 175 -17.51 0.56 -1.99
C LEU A 175 -16.04 0.17 -2.18
N LEU A 176 -15.74 -0.96 -2.83
CA LEU A 176 -14.40 -1.49 -3.00
C LEU A 176 -13.83 -1.29 -4.41
N MET A 177 -14.58 -0.59 -5.29
CA MET A 177 -14.15 -0.38 -6.68
C MET A 177 -12.82 0.39 -6.82
N ASP A 178 -12.46 1.19 -5.83
CA ASP A 178 -11.21 1.95 -5.77
C ASP A 178 -10.00 1.01 -5.68
N PHE A 179 -10.03 -0.01 -4.82
CA PHE A 179 -8.94 -0.99 -4.69
C PHE A 179 -8.72 -1.80 -5.97
N GLY A 180 -9.79 -2.19 -6.66
CA GLY A 180 -9.68 -2.89 -7.94
C GLY A 180 -9.05 -2.03 -9.05
N ILE A 181 -9.43 -0.76 -9.10
CA ILE A 181 -8.96 0.17 -10.14
C ILE A 181 -7.54 0.69 -9.84
N ILE A 182 -7.18 0.92 -8.57
CA ILE A 182 -5.87 1.48 -8.21
C ILE A 182 -4.72 0.57 -8.66
N ALA A 183 -4.89 -0.74 -8.54
CA ALA A 183 -3.89 -1.71 -9.00
C ALA A 183 -3.66 -1.60 -10.52
N ALA A 184 -4.74 -1.58 -11.31
CA ALA A 184 -4.66 -1.42 -12.76
C ALA A 184 -4.10 -0.05 -13.16
N ALA A 185 -4.48 1.02 -12.45
CA ALA A 185 -3.95 2.36 -12.70
C ALA A 185 -2.44 2.43 -12.45
N PHE A 186 -1.94 1.82 -11.38
CA PHE A 186 -0.50 1.72 -11.13
C PHE A 186 0.22 0.95 -12.23
N VAL A 187 -0.33 -0.19 -12.67
CA VAL A 187 0.24 -0.98 -13.77
C VAL A 187 0.35 -0.14 -15.04
N VAL A 188 -0.70 0.57 -15.41
CA VAL A 188 -0.74 1.44 -16.59
C VAL A 188 0.28 2.57 -16.51
N VAL A 189 0.36 3.27 -15.37
CA VAL A 189 1.32 4.38 -15.18
C VAL A 189 2.76 3.89 -15.23
N VAL A 190 3.05 2.75 -14.64
CA VAL A 190 4.40 2.18 -14.58
C VAL A 190 4.83 1.64 -15.95
N ILE A 191 3.97 0.87 -16.62
CA ILE A 191 4.25 0.36 -17.97
C ILE A 191 4.39 1.52 -18.95
N GLY A 192 3.50 2.52 -18.87
CA GLY A 192 3.53 3.71 -19.72
C GLY A 192 4.79 4.56 -19.52
N GLY A 193 5.28 4.58 -18.28
CA GLY A 193 6.38 5.41 -17.80
C GLY A 193 5.87 6.67 -17.10
N MET A 194 6.33 6.87 -15.87
CA MET A 194 5.93 8.03 -15.06
C MET A 194 6.24 9.35 -15.79
N GLY A 195 5.27 10.27 -15.76
CA GLY A 195 5.36 11.56 -16.45
C GLY A 195 5.05 11.54 -17.95
N SER A 196 4.73 10.37 -18.54
CA SER A 196 4.36 10.25 -19.95
C SER A 196 2.87 10.00 -20.14
N ILE A 197 2.11 11.03 -20.53
CA ILE A 197 0.66 10.92 -20.81
C ILE A 197 0.42 9.96 -21.99
N GLY A 198 1.21 10.09 -23.07
CA GLY A 198 1.13 9.18 -24.22
C GLY A 198 1.51 7.74 -23.87
N GLY A 199 2.47 7.57 -22.95
CA GLY A 199 2.85 6.27 -22.41
C GLY A 199 1.72 5.61 -21.62
N ALA A 200 1.06 6.34 -20.74
CA ALA A 200 -0.09 5.85 -19.97
C ALA A 200 -1.24 5.43 -20.90
N PHE A 201 -1.53 6.20 -21.96
CA PHE A 201 -2.54 5.81 -22.95
C PHE A 201 -2.17 4.52 -23.70
N LEU A 202 -0.93 4.42 -24.19
CA LEU A 202 -0.46 3.21 -24.87
C LEU A 202 -0.52 1.98 -23.94
N ALA A 203 -0.07 2.14 -22.69
CA ALA A 203 -0.12 1.08 -21.70
C ALA A 203 -1.58 0.66 -21.39
N SER A 204 -2.51 1.61 -21.28
CA SER A 204 -3.92 1.30 -21.03
C SER A 204 -4.55 0.51 -22.19
N LEU A 205 -4.18 0.81 -23.44
CA LEU A 205 -4.60 0.03 -24.60
C LEU A 205 -4.03 -1.39 -24.57
N ILE A 206 -2.73 -1.54 -24.28
CA ILE A 206 -2.07 -2.85 -24.18
C ILE A 206 -2.74 -3.68 -23.08
N ILE A 207 -2.93 -3.12 -21.89
CA ILE A 207 -3.53 -3.83 -20.76
C ILE A 207 -5.00 -4.16 -21.03
N GLY A 208 -5.78 -3.24 -21.62
CA GLY A 208 -7.18 -3.49 -21.99
C GLY A 208 -7.31 -4.63 -23.01
N GLN A 209 -6.45 -4.65 -24.04
CA GLN A 209 -6.41 -5.75 -25.01
C GLN A 209 -5.96 -7.06 -24.37
N LEU A 210 -4.94 -6.99 -23.51
CA LEU A 210 -4.44 -8.16 -22.79
C LEU A 210 -5.52 -8.79 -21.88
N GLN A 211 -6.31 -7.98 -21.21
CA GLN A 211 -7.45 -8.46 -20.41
C GLN A 211 -8.54 -9.07 -21.29
N ALA A 212 -8.91 -8.41 -22.39
CA ALA A 212 -9.94 -8.90 -23.29
C ALA A 212 -9.56 -10.25 -23.94
N PHE A 213 -8.33 -10.35 -24.48
CA PHE A 213 -7.82 -11.61 -25.04
C PHE A 213 -7.48 -12.63 -23.96
N GLY A 214 -7.04 -12.18 -22.78
CA GLY A 214 -6.75 -13.05 -21.66
C GLY A 214 -7.97 -13.84 -21.20
N VAL A 215 -9.12 -13.18 -21.05
CA VAL A 215 -10.37 -13.85 -20.70
C VAL A 215 -10.79 -14.88 -21.78
N LEU A 216 -10.49 -14.60 -23.04
CA LEU A 216 -10.85 -15.48 -24.15
C LEU A 216 -9.90 -16.68 -24.31
N LEU A 217 -8.60 -16.46 -24.19
CA LEU A 217 -7.56 -17.46 -24.50
C LEU A 217 -7.05 -18.19 -23.26
N LEU A 218 -6.91 -17.48 -22.14
CA LEU A 218 -6.31 -17.98 -20.89
C LEU A 218 -7.10 -17.45 -19.68
N PRO A 219 -8.37 -17.83 -19.50
CA PRO A 219 -9.23 -17.28 -18.43
C PRO A 219 -8.60 -17.42 -17.05
N GLN A 220 -7.91 -18.53 -16.78
CA GLN A 220 -7.24 -18.79 -15.51
C GLN A 220 -6.01 -17.91 -15.26
N ALA A 221 -5.42 -17.30 -16.29
CA ALA A 221 -4.23 -16.46 -16.13
C ALA A 221 -4.53 -14.96 -16.24
N THR A 222 -5.76 -14.57 -16.51
CA THR A 222 -6.13 -13.17 -16.82
C THR A 222 -5.73 -12.19 -15.74
N LEU A 223 -5.95 -12.54 -14.48
CA LEU A 223 -5.58 -11.68 -13.35
C LEU A 223 -4.05 -11.53 -13.19
N VAL A 224 -3.30 -12.55 -13.55
CA VAL A 224 -1.83 -12.56 -13.47
C VAL A 224 -1.20 -11.80 -14.64
N LEU A 225 -1.82 -11.85 -15.83
CA LEU A 225 -1.22 -11.35 -17.09
C LEU A 225 -0.80 -9.88 -17.03
N MET A 226 -1.61 -9.01 -16.47
CA MET A 226 -1.28 -7.58 -16.42
C MET A 226 -0.06 -7.30 -15.53
N PHE A 227 0.07 -8.00 -14.41
CA PHE A 227 1.20 -7.86 -13.49
C PHE A 227 2.46 -8.54 -14.05
N LEU A 228 2.29 -9.66 -14.75
CA LEU A 228 3.38 -10.31 -15.46
C LEU A 228 3.97 -9.39 -16.53
N VAL A 229 3.13 -8.76 -17.35
CA VAL A 229 3.58 -7.79 -18.36
C VAL A 229 4.28 -6.60 -17.70
N MET A 230 3.74 -6.09 -16.58
CA MET A 230 4.41 -5.04 -15.82
C MET A 230 5.80 -5.47 -15.34
N ALA A 231 5.91 -6.67 -14.75
CA ALA A 231 7.20 -7.20 -14.31
C ALA A 231 8.19 -7.33 -15.46
N VAL A 232 7.74 -7.88 -16.61
CA VAL A 232 8.56 -8.02 -17.81
C VAL A 232 9.02 -6.64 -18.32
N VAL A 233 8.09 -5.68 -18.46
CA VAL A 233 8.45 -4.32 -18.93
C VAL A 233 9.45 -3.67 -17.99
N LEU A 234 9.27 -3.74 -16.67
CA LEU A 234 10.20 -3.14 -15.70
C LEU A 234 11.59 -3.79 -15.68
N VAL A 235 11.68 -5.08 -15.96
CA VAL A 235 12.97 -5.78 -16.07
C VAL A 235 13.76 -5.31 -17.30
N PHE A 236 13.09 -5.10 -18.44
CA PHE A 236 13.75 -4.69 -19.68
C PHE A 236 13.87 -3.17 -19.85
N ARG A 237 12.84 -2.43 -19.39
CA ARG A 237 12.77 -0.96 -19.43
C ARG A 237 12.31 -0.41 -18.09
N PRO A 238 13.21 -0.18 -17.13
CA PRO A 238 12.88 0.26 -15.77
C PRO A 238 12.04 1.54 -15.70
N TRP A 239 12.14 2.42 -16.70
CA TRP A 239 11.36 3.68 -16.79
C TRP A 239 10.09 3.58 -17.63
N GLY A 240 9.65 2.36 -17.96
CA GLY A 240 8.46 2.12 -18.77
C GLY A 240 8.68 2.34 -20.26
N LEU A 241 7.59 2.22 -21.06
CA LEU A 241 7.67 2.24 -22.52
C LEU A 241 8.10 3.60 -23.09
N LEU A 242 7.51 4.69 -22.59
CA LEU A 242 7.75 6.07 -23.06
C LEU A 242 8.20 7.01 -21.92
N GLY A 243 8.61 6.46 -20.78
CA GLY A 243 9.22 7.20 -19.68
C GLY A 243 10.65 7.65 -20.02
N ARG A 244 11.16 8.56 -19.22
CA ARG A 244 12.56 9.00 -19.27
C ARG A 244 13.29 8.48 -18.04
N PRO A 245 14.60 8.14 -18.14
CA PRO A 245 15.40 7.89 -16.96
C PRO A 245 15.32 9.12 -16.06
N ASP A 246 14.99 8.93 -14.78
CA ASP A 246 15.16 10.00 -13.80
C ASP A 246 16.65 10.32 -13.73
N GLU A 247 17.06 11.44 -14.30
CA GLU A 247 18.32 12.07 -13.93
C GLU A 247 18.21 12.29 -12.43
N ALA A 248 19.05 11.58 -11.66
CA ALA A 248 19.03 11.61 -10.22
C ALA A 248 18.99 13.06 -9.75
N ALA A 249 17.81 13.55 -9.40
CA ALA A 249 17.67 14.89 -8.84
C ALA A 249 18.66 14.96 -7.68
N PRO A 250 19.46 16.02 -7.55
CA PRO A 250 20.32 16.21 -6.41
C PRO A 250 19.44 16.05 -5.20
N ARG A 251 19.67 14.99 -4.39
CA ARG A 251 18.91 14.78 -3.18
C ARG A 251 19.02 16.08 -2.41
N GLY A 252 17.91 16.84 -2.36
CA GLY A 252 17.80 18.00 -1.50
C GLY A 252 18.32 17.56 -0.14
N THR A 253 19.02 18.44 0.56
CA THR A 253 19.65 18.18 1.85
C THR A 253 18.67 17.48 2.78
N ALA A 254 18.58 16.15 2.63
CA ALA A 254 17.82 15.32 3.54
C ALA A 254 18.43 15.62 4.91
N THR A 255 17.62 16.14 5.81
CA THR A 255 18.03 16.33 7.20
C THR A 255 18.66 15.02 7.63
N ALA A 256 19.97 15.04 7.93
CA ALA A 256 20.71 13.84 8.27
C ALA A 256 19.96 13.11 9.38
N GLU A 257 19.41 11.93 9.04
CA GLU A 257 18.75 11.11 10.04
C GLU A 257 19.75 10.84 11.16
N ALA A 258 19.31 11.05 12.40
CA ALA A 258 20.17 10.78 13.54
C ALA A 258 20.66 9.31 13.50
N PRO A 259 21.95 9.05 13.67
CA PRO A 259 22.47 7.69 13.63
C PRO A 259 21.73 6.83 14.65
N LEU A 260 21.45 5.57 14.30
CA LEU A 260 20.82 4.61 15.18
C LEU A 260 21.75 4.40 16.41
N ALA A 261 21.42 5.07 17.50
CA ALA A 261 22.14 4.94 18.75
C ALA A 261 21.52 3.87 19.65
N PRO A 262 22.30 3.21 20.52
CA PRO A 262 21.73 2.30 21.51
C PRO A 262 20.70 3.04 22.38
N ALA A 263 19.61 2.36 22.69
CA ALA A 263 18.54 2.93 23.50
C ALA A 263 19.03 3.39 24.88
N PRO A 264 18.61 4.56 25.37
CA PRO A 264 18.96 5.05 26.70
C PRO A 264 18.52 4.08 27.81
N ARG A 265 19.17 4.15 28.98
CA ARG A 265 18.86 3.24 30.09
C ARG A 265 17.39 3.24 30.48
N ALA A 266 16.76 4.42 30.55
CA ALA A 266 15.33 4.56 30.85
C ALA A 266 14.44 3.77 29.87
N PHE A 267 14.77 3.83 28.58
CA PHE A 267 14.04 3.08 27.56
C PHE A 267 14.22 1.57 27.69
N ARG A 268 15.44 1.10 28.02
CA ARG A 268 15.69 -0.34 28.28
C ARG A 268 14.92 -0.85 29.49
N VAL A 269 14.81 -0.03 30.55
CA VAL A 269 13.99 -0.35 31.73
C VAL A 269 12.51 -0.41 31.35
N ALA A 270 12.00 0.58 30.60
CA ALA A 270 10.62 0.57 30.12
C ALA A 270 10.30 -0.66 29.26
N LEU A 271 11.23 -1.06 28.38
CA LEU A 271 11.07 -2.29 27.57
C LEU A 271 11.08 -3.56 28.43
N ALA A 272 11.92 -3.62 29.47
CA ALA A 272 11.94 -4.74 30.41
C ALA A 272 10.64 -4.82 31.23
N LEU A 273 10.12 -3.67 31.67
CA LEU A 273 8.83 -3.61 32.35
C LEU A 273 7.67 -4.01 31.43
N LEU A 274 7.69 -3.58 30.18
CA LEU A 274 6.71 -4.01 29.16
C LEU A 274 6.78 -5.52 28.95
N LEU A 275 7.97 -6.09 28.81
CA LEU A 275 8.12 -7.54 28.66
C LEU A 275 7.62 -8.29 29.89
N ALA A 276 7.90 -7.80 31.10
CA ALA A 276 7.37 -8.36 32.34
C ALA A 276 5.82 -8.28 32.38
N ALA A 277 5.24 -7.16 31.99
CA ALA A 277 3.79 -7.00 31.87
C ALA A 277 3.18 -7.97 30.86
N LEU A 278 3.82 -8.16 29.68
CA LEU A 278 3.39 -9.13 28.69
C LEU A 278 3.49 -10.58 29.21
N LEU A 279 4.51 -10.92 29.99
CA LEU A 279 4.62 -12.25 30.62
C LEU A 279 3.55 -12.50 31.66
N LEU A 280 3.10 -11.47 32.37
CA LEU A 280 2.04 -11.57 33.40
C LEU A 280 0.63 -11.47 32.79
N LEU A 281 0.50 -11.05 31.54
CA LEU A 281 -0.79 -10.81 30.89
C LEU A 281 -1.76 -12.00 30.98
N PRO A 282 -1.36 -13.27 30.71
CA PRO A 282 -2.26 -14.40 30.78
C PRO A 282 -2.82 -14.69 32.18
N ALA A 283 -2.11 -14.25 33.22
CA ALA A 283 -2.58 -14.41 34.61
C ALA A 283 -3.56 -13.31 35.04
N LEU A 284 -3.55 -12.16 34.37
CA LEU A 284 -4.31 -10.97 34.79
C LEU A 284 -5.46 -10.65 33.83
N ALA A 285 -5.39 -11.09 32.58
CA ALA A 285 -6.31 -10.67 31.52
C ALA A 285 -7.23 -11.81 31.07
N GLY A 286 -8.44 -11.45 30.67
CA GLY A 286 -9.39 -12.40 30.10
C GLY A 286 -9.07 -12.78 28.64
N ASP A 287 -9.80 -13.77 28.12
CA ASP A 287 -9.62 -14.37 26.79
C ASP A 287 -9.56 -13.36 25.64
N PHE A 288 -10.41 -12.33 25.67
CA PHE A 288 -10.44 -11.30 24.63
C PHE A 288 -9.11 -10.51 24.58
N ALA A 289 -8.57 -10.15 25.74
CA ALA A 289 -7.30 -9.43 25.79
C ALA A 289 -6.13 -10.28 25.33
N LEU A 290 -6.17 -11.62 25.57
CA LEU A 290 -5.16 -12.54 25.03
C LEU A 290 -5.21 -12.64 23.52
N VAL A 291 -6.41 -12.77 22.93
CA VAL A 291 -6.58 -12.79 21.48
C VAL A 291 -6.04 -11.50 20.85
N LEU A 292 -6.41 -10.35 21.42
CA LEU A 292 -5.93 -9.05 20.95
C LEU A 292 -4.41 -8.90 21.11
N ALA A 293 -3.85 -9.39 22.21
CA ALA A 293 -2.39 -9.35 22.41
C ALA A 293 -1.65 -10.25 21.44
N ILE A 294 -2.17 -11.44 21.12
CA ILE A 294 -1.62 -12.31 20.07
C ILE A 294 -1.62 -11.58 18.72
N GLU A 295 -2.72 -10.93 18.37
CA GLU A 295 -2.85 -10.18 17.13
C GLU A 295 -1.84 -9.02 17.05
N VAL A 296 -1.73 -8.23 18.13
CA VAL A 296 -0.72 -7.15 18.23
C VAL A 296 0.69 -7.69 18.07
N LEU A 297 1.04 -8.81 18.70
CA LEU A 297 2.38 -9.41 18.61
C LEU A 297 2.70 -9.89 17.19
N VAL A 298 1.76 -10.58 16.56
CA VAL A 298 1.92 -11.08 15.17
C VAL A 298 2.08 -9.91 14.20
N LEU A 299 1.22 -8.90 14.29
CA LEU A 299 1.29 -7.72 13.44
C LEU A 299 2.53 -6.86 13.74
N ALA A 300 3.01 -6.83 14.98
CA ALA A 300 4.27 -6.18 15.33
C ALA A 300 5.47 -6.85 14.64
N LEU A 301 5.51 -8.18 14.56
CA LEU A 301 6.54 -8.89 13.81
C LEU A 301 6.43 -8.63 12.30
N PHE A 302 5.21 -8.62 11.76
CA PHE A 302 4.94 -8.30 10.36
C PHE A 302 5.39 -6.88 10.02
N ALA A 303 5.02 -5.87 10.81
CA ALA A 303 5.46 -4.49 10.62
C ALA A 303 6.98 -4.34 10.80
N ALA A 304 7.58 -5.01 11.79
CA ALA A 304 9.03 -4.98 12.00
C ALA A 304 9.80 -5.62 10.85
N SER A 305 9.26 -6.65 10.20
CA SER A 305 9.86 -7.26 9.02
C SER A 305 9.92 -6.28 7.84
N LEU A 306 8.86 -5.53 7.58
CA LEU A 306 8.85 -4.48 6.57
C LEU A 306 9.81 -3.33 6.93
N HIS A 307 9.82 -2.91 8.20
CA HIS A 307 10.73 -1.86 8.67
C HIS A 307 12.21 -2.23 8.47
N ALA A 308 12.57 -3.50 8.61
CA ALA A 308 13.96 -3.94 8.46
C ALA A 308 14.54 -3.63 7.07
N ILE A 309 13.72 -3.62 6.02
CA ILE A 309 14.14 -3.23 4.67
C ILE A 309 13.84 -1.76 4.37
N MET A 310 12.77 -1.20 4.92
CA MET A 310 12.33 0.17 4.65
C MET A 310 13.18 1.21 5.38
N GLY A 311 13.43 1.05 6.67
CA GLY A 311 14.23 1.96 7.48
C GLY A 311 15.72 1.90 7.12
N PRO A 312 16.42 0.81 7.43
CA PRO A 312 17.85 0.67 7.14
C PRO A 312 18.17 0.58 5.65
N GLY A 313 17.31 -0.07 4.85
CA GLY A 313 17.56 -0.32 3.43
C GLY A 313 17.02 0.73 2.48
N GLY A 314 16.11 1.59 2.91
CA GLY A 314 15.41 2.55 2.04
C GLY A 314 14.49 1.90 1.01
N MET A 315 14.10 0.64 1.22
CA MET A 315 13.31 -0.18 0.30
C MET A 315 11.86 -0.26 0.78
N ALA A 316 10.99 0.62 0.29
CA ALA A 316 9.57 0.60 0.60
C ALA A 316 8.85 -0.45 -0.25
N SER A 317 8.53 -1.62 0.33
CA SER A 317 7.80 -2.69 -0.36
C SER A 317 6.29 -2.49 -0.20
N PHE A 318 5.56 -2.43 -1.33
CA PHE A 318 4.09 -2.39 -1.36
C PHE A 318 3.46 -3.78 -1.50
N GLY A 319 4.28 -4.80 -1.66
CA GLY A 319 3.84 -6.19 -1.79
C GLY A 319 4.23 -7.08 -0.62
N HIS A 320 4.44 -6.51 0.57
CA HIS A 320 4.97 -7.25 1.71
C HIS A 320 4.00 -8.33 2.24
N ALA A 321 2.69 -8.13 2.05
CA ALA A 321 1.65 -9.10 2.40
C ALA A 321 1.78 -10.45 1.67
N ALA A 322 2.39 -10.49 0.47
CA ALA A 322 2.65 -11.74 -0.24
C ALA A 322 3.49 -12.72 0.59
N TYR A 323 4.44 -12.22 1.37
CA TYR A 323 5.30 -13.05 2.23
C TYR A 323 4.59 -13.47 3.50
N PHE A 324 3.76 -12.59 4.06
CA PHE A 324 2.91 -12.88 5.21
C PHE A 324 1.91 -13.99 4.86
N GLY A 325 1.09 -13.78 3.83
CA GLY A 325 0.11 -14.76 3.38
C GLY A 325 0.77 -16.03 2.82
N GLY A 326 1.91 -15.91 2.09
CA GLY A 326 2.68 -17.06 1.60
C GLY A 326 3.18 -17.96 2.73
N GLY A 327 3.65 -17.37 3.84
CA GLY A 327 3.99 -18.10 5.06
C GLY A 327 2.77 -18.74 5.74
N ALA A 328 1.65 -18.00 5.80
CA ALA A 328 0.40 -18.53 6.35
C ALA A 328 -0.11 -19.75 5.56
N TYR A 329 -0.16 -19.64 4.23
CA TYR A 329 -0.51 -20.77 3.36
C TYR A 329 0.46 -21.94 3.47
N ALA A 330 1.77 -21.69 3.56
CA ALA A 330 2.76 -22.76 3.71
C ALA A 330 2.52 -23.56 5.00
N ALA A 331 2.27 -22.88 6.13
CA ALA A 331 1.94 -23.54 7.39
C ALA A 331 0.59 -24.27 7.34
N ALA A 332 -0.43 -23.63 6.75
CA ALA A 332 -1.76 -24.21 6.61
C ALA A 332 -1.76 -25.50 5.76
N LEU A 333 -1.14 -25.45 4.59
CA LEU A 333 -1.05 -26.58 3.67
C LEU A 333 -0.20 -27.72 4.26
N ALA A 334 0.89 -27.38 4.94
CA ALA A 334 1.72 -28.37 5.63
C ALA A 334 0.94 -29.10 6.73
N SER A 335 0.13 -28.37 7.49
CA SER A 335 -0.70 -28.95 8.54
C SER A 335 -1.86 -29.79 7.98
N GLN A 336 -2.62 -29.25 7.00
CA GLN A 336 -3.84 -29.86 6.49
C GLN A 336 -3.59 -31.00 5.50
N ARG A 337 -2.63 -30.83 4.57
CA ARG A 337 -2.40 -31.82 3.51
C ARG A 337 -1.31 -32.82 3.81
N LEU A 338 -0.25 -32.39 4.52
CA LEU A 338 0.85 -33.27 4.89
C LEU A 338 0.67 -33.87 6.29
N GLY A 339 -0.36 -33.45 7.04
CA GLY A 339 -0.62 -33.91 8.40
C GLY A 339 0.49 -33.57 9.39
N LEU A 340 1.31 -32.55 9.10
CA LEU A 340 2.44 -32.18 9.95
C LEU A 340 1.94 -31.44 11.20
N GLY A 341 2.52 -31.78 12.35
CA GLY A 341 2.28 -31.01 13.58
C GLY A 341 2.84 -29.59 13.46
N ILE A 342 2.38 -28.70 14.36
CA ILE A 342 2.80 -27.31 14.39
C ILE A 342 4.34 -27.14 14.46
N GLU A 343 5.02 -28.10 15.10
CA GLU A 343 6.47 -28.12 15.28
C GLU A 343 7.23 -28.20 13.95
N ALA A 344 6.67 -28.90 12.96
CA ALA A 344 7.25 -29.04 11.63
C ALA A 344 6.62 -28.08 10.61
N ALA A 345 5.32 -27.80 10.71
CA ALA A 345 4.60 -26.93 9.78
C ALA A 345 4.95 -25.45 9.98
N LEU A 346 5.09 -24.99 11.23
CA LEU A 346 5.39 -23.58 11.51
C LEU A 346 6.77 -23.14 10.99
N PRO A 347 7.87 -23.90 11.12
CA PRO A 347 9.16 -23.56 10.50
C PRO A 347 9.13 -23.48 8.96
N LEU A 348 8.20 -24.15 8.29
CA LEU A 348 8.05 -24.05 6.83
C LEU A 348 7.53 -22.67 6.40
N ALA A 349 6.80 -21.96 7.27
CA ALA A 349 6.29 -20.63 6.95
C ALA A 349 7.41 -19.61 6.63
N PRO A 350 8.42 -19.38 7.51
CA PRO A 350 9.52 -18.48 7.18
C PRO A 350 10.40 -19.00 6.05
N LEU A 351 10.54 -20.31 5.88
CA LEU A 351 11.32 -20.89 4.78
C LEU A 351 10.65 -20.63 3.43
N ALA A 352 9.37 -20.93 3.29
CA ALA A 352 8.61 -20.72 2.06
C ALA A 352 8.54 -19.24 1.69
N ALA A 353 8.22 -18.37 2.65
CA ALA A 353 8.17 -16.93 2.45
C ALA A 353 9.56 -16.33 2.14
N GLY A 354 10.61 -16.83 2.79
CA GLY A 354 11.99 -16.45 2.50
C GLY A 354 12.43 -16.84 1.10
N LEU A 355 12.08 -18.04 0.63
CA LEU A 355 12.35 -18.50 -0.74
C LEU A 355 11.56 -17.66 -1.76
N LEU A 356 10.29 -17.37 -1.49
CA LEU A 356 9.48 -16.48 -2.32
C LEU A 356 10.10 -15.07 -2.40
N ALA A 357 10.57 -14.55 -1.25
CA ALA A 357 11.25 -13.26 -1.18
C ALA A 357 12.61 -13.28 -1.90
N LEU A 358 13.35 -14.38 -1.86
CA LEU A 358 14.57 -14.54 -2.67
C LEU A 358 14.25 -14.50 -4.17
N ALA A 359 13.22 -15.21 -4.60
CA ALA A 359 12.82 -15.26 -6.01
C ALA A 359 12.37 -13.88 -6.52
N PHE A 360 11.45 -13.23 -5.82
CA PHE A 360 10.94 -11.91 -6.20
C PHE A 360 11.97 -10.81 -5.98
N GLY A 361 12.70 -10.88 -4.88
CA GLY A 361 13.73 -9.91 -4.52
C GLY A 361 14.85 -9.81 -5.55
N TRP A 362 15.21 -10.91 -6.21
CA TRP A 362 16.24 -10.91 -7.26
C TRP A 362 15.91 -9.96 -8.42
N PHE A 363 14.64 -9.84 -8.76
CA PHE A 363 14.18 -8.87 -9.75
C PHE A 363 14.04 -7.47 -9.15
N CYS A 364 13.44 -7.36 -7.95
CA CYS A 364 13.07 -6.09 -7.34
C CYS A 364 14.27 -5.23 -6.98
N VAL A 365 15.34 -5.80 -6.40
CA VAL A 365 16.50 -5.02 -5.92
C VAL A 365 17.31 -4.32 -7.02
N ARG A 366 17.03 -4.62 -8.28
CA ARG A 366 17.63 -3.93 -9.44
C ARG A 366 17.00 -2.55 -9.69
N LEU A 367 15.81 -2.32 -9.12
CA LEU A 367 15.06 -1.08 -9.23
C LEU A 367 15.18 -0.26 -7.93
N ARG A 368 14.89 1.03 -8.01
CA ARG A 368 14.96 1.94 -6.85
C ARG A 368 13.70 2.79 -6.74
N GLY A 369 13.44 3.31 -5.54
CA GLY A 369 12.34 4.24 -5.28
C GLY A 369 10.98 3.65 -5.65
N VAL A 370 10.18 4.42 -6.37
CA VAL A 370 8.82 4.05 -6.74
C VAL A 370 8.77 2.81 -7.63
N TYR A 371 9.73 2.62 -8.53
CA TYR A 371 9.78 1.44 -9.42
C TYR A 371 10.00 0.14 -8.63
N PHE A 372 10.83 0.18 -7.58
CA PHE A 372 10.98 -0.94 -6.65
C PHE A 372 9.64 -1.26 -5.94
N ALA A 373 8.98 -0.23 -5.40
CA ALA A 373 7.70 -0.40 -4.73
C ALA A 373 6.63 -1.00 -5.65
N MET A 374 6.57 -0.52 -6.91
CA MET A 374 5.60 -1.01 -7.90
C MET A 374 5.88 -2.44 -8.36
N LEU A 375 7.16 -2.82 -8.52
CA LEU A 375 7.48 -4.20 -8.88
C LEU A 375 7.19 -5.17 -7.73
N THR A 376 7.42 -4.76 -6.48
CA THR A 376 7.01 -5.57 -5.31
C THR A 376 5.49 -5.75 -5.24
N LEU A 377 4.72 -4.71 -5.60
CA LEU A 377 3.26 -4.78 -5.71
C LEU A 377 2.84 -5.77 -6.82
N ALA A 378 3.52 -5.74 -7.98
CA ALA A 378 3.22 -6.67 -9.07
C ALA A 378 3.38 -8.13 -8.64
N PHE A 379 4.51 -8.44 -8.02
CA PHE A 379 4.77 -9.81 -7.55
C PHE A 379 3.79 -10.24 -6.45
N ALA A 380 3.39 -9.32 -5.58
CA ALA A 380 2.36 -9.61 -4.58
C ALA A 380 1.00 -9.92 -5.23
N GLN A 381 0.63 -9.15 -6.26
CA GLN A 381 -0.61 -9.41 -6.99
C GLN A 381 -0.57 -10.70 -7.81
N ILE A 382 0.60 -11.08 -8.32
CA ILE A 382 0.80 -12.41 -8.93
C ILE A 382 0.59 -13.50 -7.87
N ALA A 383 1.19 -13.38 -6.70
CA ALA A 383 1.03 -14.34 -5.61
C ALA A 383 -0.43 -14.44 -5.14
N TRP A 384 -1.09 -13.30 -4.95
CA TRP A 384 -2.51 -13.23 -4.60
C TRP A 384 -3.39 -13.87 -5.68
N SER A 385 -3.17 -13.54 -6.95
CA SER A 385 -3.95 -14.10 -8.07
C SER A 385 -3.77 -15.61 -8.18
N LEU A 386 -2.56 -16.11 -7.93
CA LEU A 386 -2.31 -17.56 -7.88
C LEU A 386 -3.07 -18.20 -6.71
N ALA A 387 -3.09 -17.56 -5.53
CA ALA A 387 -3.82 -18.07 -4.39
C ALA A 387 -5.34 -18.12 -4.64
N VAL A 388 -5.92 -17.13 -5.30
CA VAL A 388 -7.35 -17.09 -5.66
C VAL A 388 -7.69 -18.15 -6.71
N GLN A 389 -6.83 -18.33 -7.71
CA GLN A 389 -7.16 -19.17 -8.87
C GLN A 389 -6.83 -20.65 -8.67
N TRP A 390 -5.88 -20.97 -7.80
CA TRP A 390 -5.46 -22.35 -7.57
C TRP A 390 -6.35 -23.07 -6.55
N THR A 391 -7.64 -23.15 -6.84
CA THR A 391 -8.68 -23.68 -5.94
C THR A 391 -8.37 -25.06 -5.37
N GLU A 392 -7.75 -25.95 -6.18
CA GLU A 392 -7.37 -27.30 -5.74
C GLU A 392 -6.32 -27.31 -4.61
N VAL A 393 -5.46 -26.29 -4.52
CA VAL A 393 -4.38 -26.23 -3.53
C VAL A 393 -4.71 -25.28 -2.40
N THR A 394 -5.13 -24.05 -2.72
CA THR A 394 -5.33 -22.96 -1.76
C THR A 394 -6.77 -22.85 -1.26
N GLY A 395 -7.71 -23.56 -1.89
CA GLY A 395 -9.15 -23.40 -1.64
C GLY A 395 -9.76 -22.19 -2.37
N GLY A 396 -8.97 -21.40 -3.13
CA GLY A 396 -9.45 -20.18 -3.79
C GLY A 396 -10.00 -19.16 -2.78
N ASP A 397 -11.14 -18.56 -3.09
CA ASP A 397 -11.78 -17.56 -2.22
C ASP A 397 -12.25 -18.14 -0.88
N ASP A 398 -12.55 -19.46 -0.82
CA ASP A 398 -12.95 -20.14 0.43
C ASP A 398 -11.76 -20.35 1.38
N GLY A 399 -10.53 -20.24 0.88
CA GLY A 399 -9.31 -20.38 1.67
C GLY A 399 -9.08 -21.77 2.26
N VAL A 400 -8.17 -21.86 3.22
CA VAL A 400 -7.89 -23.11 3.97
C VAL A 400 -8.39 -22.93 5.40
N LEU A 401 -9.35 -23.76 5.79
CA LEU A 401 -10.03 -23.72 7.09
C LEU A 401 -9.54 -24.86 8.00
N GLY A 402 -9.76 -24.74 9.31
CA GLY A 402 -9.53 -25.79 10.28
C GLY A 402 -8.07 -25.99 10.70
N VAL A 403 -7.23 -24.96 10.58
CA VAL A 403 -5.81 -24.96 10.97
C VAL A 403 -5.68 -24.59 12.44
N TRP A 404 -5.98 -25.54 13.34
CA TRP A 404 -5.94 -25.27 14.79
C TRP A 404 -4.64 -25.80 15.43
N PRO A 405 -4.16 -25.16 16.49
CA PRO A 405 -3.05 -25.68 17.29
C PRO A 405 -3.42 -27.04 17.91
N PRO A 406 -2.49 -27.99 18.02
CA PRO A 406 -2.74 -29.27 18.68
C PRO A 406 -3.06 -29.11 20.16
N ALA A 407 -3.72 -30.12 20.77
CA ALA A 407 -4.27 -30.07 22.12
C ALA A 407 -3.25 -29.66 23.20
N TRP A 408 -1.97 -30.00 23.06
CA TRP A 408 -0.94 -29.66 24.04
C TRP A 408 -0.64 -28.15 24.12
N ILE A 409 -0.92 -27.39 23.05
CA ILE A 409 -0.73 -25.94 22.95
C ILE A 409 -2.05 -25.22 22.60
N GLY A 410 -3.16 -25.94 22.47
CA GLY A 410 -4.47 -25.41 22.09
C GLY A 410 -5.08 -24.46 23.13
N ASP A 411 -4.56 -24.48 24.37
CA ASP A 411 -4.89 -23.46 25.37
C ASP A 411 -4.34 -22.09 24.96
N ARG A 412 -5.21 -21.05 25.03
CA ARG A 412 -4.88 -19.69 24.59
C ARG A 412 -3.64 -19.12 25.27
N SER A 413 -3.48 -19.40 26.56
CA SER A 413 -2.33 -18.92 27.33
C SER A 413 -1.02 -19.56 26.86
N ARG A 414 -1.04 -20.87 26.56
CA ARG A 414 0.14 -21.59 26.04
C ARG A 414 0.51 -21.09 24.65
N TYR A 415 -0.50 -20.94 23.78
CA TYR A 415 -0.28 -20.40 22.44
C TYR A 415 0.26 -18.96 22.49
N TYR A 416 -0.25 -18.11 23.38
CA TYR A 416 0.24 -16.77 23.62
C TYR A 416 1.74 -16.77 23.97
N TYR A 417 2.20 -17.65 24.86
CA TYR A 417 3.63 -17.73 25.22
C TYR A 417 4.48 -18.20 24.05
N LEU A 418 4.00 -19.12 23.21
CA LEU A 418 4.69 -19.51 21.98
C LEU A 418 4.83 -18.30 21.04
N VAL A 419 3.76 -17.58 20.79
CA VAL A 419 3.76 -16.38 19.95
C VAL A 419 4.72 -15.33 20.51
N LEU A 420 4.64 -15.04 21.82
CA LEU A 420 5.52 -14.09 22.48
C LEU A 420 7.01 -14.46 22.33
N ALA A 421 7.35 -15.72 22.52
CA ALA A 421 8.72 -16.22 22.38
C ALA A 421 9.24 -16.10 20.95
N LEU A 422 8.45 -16.50 19.95
CA LEU A 422 8.85 -16.46 18.54
C LEU A 422 8.89 -15.03 17.99
N VAL A 423 7.95 -14.18 18.38
CA VAL A 423 7.95 -12.75 18.01
C VAL A 423 9.15 -12.04 18.65
N ALA A 424 9.40 -12.26 19.95
CA ALA A 424 10.58 -11.70 20.62
C ALA A 424 11.89 -12.20 19.95
N GLY A 425 11.97 -13.48 19.60
CA GLY A 425 13.08 -14.06 18.85
C GLY A 425 13.27 -13.41 17.48
N GLY A 426 12.20 -13.22 16.71
CA GLY A 426 12.22 -12.56 15.40
C GLY A 426 12.63 -11.09 15.48
N LEU A 427 12.12 -10.34 16.48
CA LEU A 427 12.52 -8.95 16.73
C LEU A 427 13.98 -8.84 17.15
N LEU A 428 14.47 -9.75 18.00
CA LEU A 428 15.87 -9.79 18.41
C LEU A 428 16.79 -10.16 17.23
N ALA A 429 16.39 -11.10 16.38
CA ALA A 429 17.12 -11.46 15.17
C ALA A 429 17.20 -10.27 14.20
N SER A 430 16.07 -9.60 13.94
CA SER A 430 16.01 -8.37 13.12
C SER A 430 16.91 -7.27 13.69
N ARG A 431 16.87 -7.04 15.02
CA ARG A 431 17.74 -6.08 15.69
C ARG A 431 19.21 -6.44 15.52
N ARG A 432 19.60 -7.71 15.73
CA ARG A 432 20.98 -8.17 15.51
C ARG A 432 21.43 -7.97 14.07
N ALA A 433 20.59 -8.28 13.10
CA ALA A 433 20.88 -8.07 11.69
C ALA A 433 21.11 -6.58 11.38
N ILE A 434 20.26 -5.68 11.89
CA ILE A 434 20.35 -4.23 11.67
C ILE A 434 21.62 -3.61 12.28
N PHE A 435 22.07 -4.10 13.44
CA PHE A 435 23.28 -3.61 14.13
C PHE A 435 24.55 -4.44 13.83
N SER A 436 24.48 -5.38 12.90
CA SER A 436 25.65 -6.13 12.40
C SER A 436 26.35 -5.37 11.27
N PRO A 437 27.55 -5.79 10.85
CA PRO A 437 28.21 -5.25 9.65
C PRO A 437 27.33 -5.28 8.40
N PHE A 438 26.48 -6.29 8.28
CA PHE A 438 25.46 -6.41 7.23
C PHE A 438 24.47 -5.23 7.22
N GLY A 439 23.91 -4.87 8.39
CA GLY A 439 22.97 -3.77 8.51
C GLY A 439 23.64 -2.40 8.30
N TYR A 440 24.91 -2.24 8.65
CA TYR A 440 25.67 -1.02 8.34
C TYR A 440 25.96 -0.91 6.85
N ALA A 441 26.30 -2.01 6.18
CA ALA A 441 26.48 -2.05 4.73
C ALA A 441 25.17 -1.72 3.99
N LEU A 442 24.04 -2.23 4.48
CA LEU A 442 22.71 -1.93 3.92
C LEU A 442 22.38 -0.43 4.01
N ARG A 443 22.67 0.23 5.16
CA ARG A 443 22.48 1.69 5.33
C ARG A 443 23.42 2.49 4.43
N ALA A 444 24.67 2.08 4.33
CA ALA A 444 25.63 2.73 3.45
C ALA A 444 25.13 2.73 1.99
N GLY A 445 24.55 1.60 1.54
CA GLY A 445 23.90 1.48 0.23
C GLY A 445 22.67 2.38 0.06
N ARG A 446 21.85 2.54 1.11
CA ARG A 446 20.71 3.47 1.14
C ARG A 446 21.18 4.92 0.99
N ASP A 447 22.17 5.32 1.78
CA ASP A 447 22.64 6.71 1.84
C ASP A 447 23.39 7.12 0.56
N SER A 448 24.23 6.23 0.00
CA SER A 448 24.86 6.41 -1.30
C SER A 448 25.39 5.09 -1.85
N ALA A 449 24.65 4.51 -2.78
CA ALA A 449 25.07 3.27 -3.44
C ALA A 449 26.45 3.42 -4.12
N LEU A 450 26.67 4.55 -4.82
CA LEU A 450 27.95 4.82 -5.51
C LEU A 450 29.16 4.80 -4.56
N ARG A 451 29.01 5.44 -3.38
CA ARG A 451 30.09 5.45 -2.37
C ARG A 451 30.27 4.09 -1.71
N ALA A 452 29.17 3.36 -1.45
CA ALA A 452 29.24 2.03 -0.88
C ALA A 452 29.92 1.03 -1.85
N GLU A 453 29.59 1.08 -3.13
CA GLU A 453 30.22 0.27 -4.17
C GLU A 453 31.72 0.61 -4.35
N ALA A 454 32.09 1.89 -4.27
CA ALA A 454 33.50 2.32 -4.26
C ALA A 454 34.30 1.78 -3.08
N LEU A 455 33.64 1.45 -1.96
CA LEU A 455 34.23 0.78 -0.79
C LEU A 455 34.21 -0.76 -0.91
N GLY A 456 33.77 -1.32 -2.04
CA GLY A 456 33.71 -2.76 -2.28
C GLY A 456 32.46 -3.44 -1.75
N ILE A 457 31.41 -2.70 -1.36
CA ILE A 457 30.13 -3.26 -0.90
C ILE A 457 29.25 -3.54 -2.10
N ASP A 458 28.89 -4.81 -2.33
CA ASP A 458 27.86 -5.19 -3.30
C ASP A 458 26.46 -4.84 -2.75
N VAL A 459 25.98 -3.64 -3.09
CA VAL A 459 24.72 -3.10 -2.60
C VAL A 459 23.52 -3.96 -3.00
N ALA A 460 23.48 -4.44 -4.24
CA ALA A 460 22.38 -5.24 -4.75
C ALA A 460 22.27 -6.58 -3.99
N ARG A 461 23.40 -7.23 -3.73
CA ARG A 461 23.45 -8.48 -2.98
C ARG A 461 23.02 -8.27 -1.52
N GLN A 462 23.45 -7.17 -0.89
CA GLN A 462 23.05 -6.84 0.48
C GLN A 462 21.54 -6.59 0.57
N GLN A 463 20.97 -5.83 -0.36
CA GLN A 463 19.54 -5.57 -0.45
C GLN A 463 18.74 -6.85 -0.70
N TRP A 464 19.23 -7.74 -1.55
CA TRP A 464 18.59 -9.02 -1.86
C TRP A 464 18.48 -9.92 -0.62
N PHE A 465 19.58 -10.09 0.13
CA PHE A 465 19.55 -10.87 1.38
C PHE A 465 18.69 -10.21 2.46
N ALA A 466 18.72 -8.88 2.57
CA ALA A 466 17.85 -8.16 3.50
C ALA A 466 16.37 -8.40 3.18
N PHE A 467 16.02 -8.41 1.90
CA PHE A 467 14.68 -8.65 1.42
C PHE A 467 14.22 -10.08 1.74
N ALA A 468 15.09 -11.08 1.55
CA ALA A 468 14.82 -12.46 1.90
C ALA A 468 14.61 -12.67 3.40
N LEU A 469 15.46 -12.07 4.24
CA LEU A 469 15.33 -12.12 5.69
C LEU A 469 14.04 -11.47 6.17
N SER A 470 13.71 -10.33 5.59
CA SER A 470 12.46 -9.61 5.84
C SER A 470 11.23 -10.47 5.47
N GLY A 471 11.24 -11.09 4.28
CA GLY A 471 10.18 -12.00 3.84
C GLY A 471 10.05 -13.22 4.75
N ALA A 472 11.15 -13.80 5.22
CA ALA A 472 11.13 -14.90 6.18
C ALA A 472 10.48 -14.49 7.52
N CYS A 473 10.80 -13.31 8.04
CA CYS A 473 10.16 -12.79 9.26
C CYS A 473 8.66 -12.51 9.05
N ALA A 474 8.27 -11.98 7.89
CA ALA A 474 6.86 -11.80 7.52
C ALA A 474 6.13 -13.14 7.44
N GLY A 475 6.78 -14.17 6.85
CA GLY A 475 6.23 -15.52 6.77
C GLY A 475 6.06 -16.18 8.13
N LEU A 476 6.99 -15.97 9.07
CA LEU A 476 6.81 -16.42 10.45
C LEU A 476 5.58 -15.78 11.10
N ALA A 477 5.40 -14.47 10.91
CA ALA A 477 4.21 -13.77 11.39
C ALA A 477 2.93 -14.35 10.77
N GLY A 478 2.92 -14.65 9.45
CA GLY A 478 1.81 -15.29 8.77
C GLY A 478 1.52 -16.70 9.28
N GLY A 479 2.56 -17.52 9.52
CA GLY A 479 2.41 -18.85 10.12
C GLY A 479 1.80 -18.80 11.52
N LEU A 480 2.20 -17.83 12.34
CA LEU A 480 1.57 -17.61 13.65
C LEU A 480 0.13 -17.11 13.51
N TYR A 481 -0.15 -16.27 12.52
CA TYR A 481 -1.48 -15.75 12.27
C TYR A 481 -2.49 -16.85 11.96
N VAL A 482 -2.14 -17.79 11.07
CA VAL A 482 -3.07 -18.84 10.65
C VAL A 482 -3.49 -19.74 11.80
N TYR A 483 -2.59 -20.10 12.69
CA TYR A 483 -2.94 -20.89 13.88
C TYR A 483 -3.76 -20.11 14.92
N SER A 484 -3.64 -18.78 14.94
CA SER A 484 -4.45 -17.93 15.84
C SER A 484 -5.89 -17.76 15.36
N LYS A 485 -6.07 -17.70 14.02
CA LYS A 485 -7.41 -17.50 13.39
C LYS A 485 -8.07 -18.82 12.99
N GLY A 486 -7.31 -19.92 12.90
CA GLY A 486 -7.80 -21.23 12.47
C GLY A 486 -8.04 -21.33 10.96
N SER A 487 -7.67 -20.31 10.18
CA SER A 487 -7.92 -20.23 8.74
C SER A 487 -6.99 -19.24 8.05
N VAL A 488 -6.83 -19.39 6.73
CA VAL A 488 -6.14 -18.43 5.88
C VAL A 488 -6.92 -18.23 4.57
N PHE A 489 -7.05 -16.97 4.16
CA PHE A 489 -7.72 -16.56 2.93
C PHE A 489 -6.73 -15.83 2.02
N PRO A 490 -6.99 -15.73 0.70
CA PRO A 490 -6.15 -14.97 -0.21
C PRO A 490 -6.01 -13.48 0.18
N ASP A 491 -7.01 -12.93 0.87
CA ASP A 491 -7.00 -11.53 1.34
C ASP A 491 -5.80 -11.18 2.22
N GLU A 492 -5.18 -12.17 2.87
CA GLU A 492 -3.94 -11.97 3.64
C GLU A 492 -2.71 -11.66 2.74
N MET A 493 -2.82 -11.85 1.42
CA MET A 493 -1.83 -11.44 0.42
C MET A 493 -2.23 -10.15 -0.33
N SER A 494 -3.37 -9.56 -0.01
CA SER A 494 -3.95 -8.43 -0.74
C SER A 494 -3.17 -7.13 -0.56
N ILE A 495 -3.47 -6.16 -1.43
CA ILE A 495 -2.91 -4.79 -1.35
C ILE A 495 -3.25 -4.13 -0.02
N PRO A 496 -4.53 -4.13 0.45
CA PRO A 496 -4.87 -3.56 1.76
C PRO A 496 -3.99 -4.08 2.89
N ARG A 497 -3.71 -5.38 2.93
CA ARG A 497 -2.85 -5.97 3.97
C ARG A 497 -1.40 -5.47 3.92
N SER A 498 -0.87 -5.21 2.73
CA SER A 498 0.45 -4.57 2.59
C SER A 498 0.44 -3.12 3.08
N PHE A 499 -0.63 -2.40 2.83
CA PHE A 499 -0.80 -1.04 3.33
C PHE A 499 -0.98 -0.98 4.85
N ASP A 500 -1.64 -1.97 5.47
CA ASP A 500 -1.72 -2.07 6.95
C ASP A 500 -0.31 -2.16 7.56
N ALA A 501 0.56 -3.02 7.02
CA ALA A 501 1.95 -3.09 7.46
C ALA A 501 2.69 -1.75 7.31
N LEU A 502 2.50 -1.09 6.18
CA LEU A 502 3.09 0.22 5.91
C LEU A 502 2.59 1.27 6.91
N MET A 503 1.27 1.29 7.18
CA MET A 503 0.67 2.18 8.17
C MET A 503 1.25 1.96 9.56
N MET A 504 1.36 0.72 10.01
CA MET A 504 1.96 0.38 11.30
C MET A 504 3.40 0.88 11.41
N VAL A 505 4.22 0.70 10.36
CA VAL A 505 5.61 1.18 10.33
C VAL A 505 5.68 2.71 10.37
N LEU A 506 4.85 3.39 9.58
CA LEU A 506 4.87 4.85 9.49
C LEU A 506 4.30 5.51 10.75
N LEU A 507 3.20 4.97 11.28
CA LEU A 507 2.58 5.43 12.51
C LEU A 507 3.56 5.30 13.69
N GLY A 508 4.28 4.19 13.75
CA GLY A 508 5.31 3.95 14.76
C GLY A 508 6.55 4.82 14.57
N GLY A 509 6.92 5.12 13.33
CA GLY A 509 8.08 5.92 12.93
C GLY A 509 9.21 5.08 12.34
N VAL A 510 9.59 5.39 11.10
CA VAL A 510 10.62 4.65 10.32
C VAL A 510 12.02 4.80 10.93
N GLY A 511 12.29 5.91 11.60
CA GLY A 511 13.61 6.21 12.20
C GLY A 511 13.88 5.50 13.53
N ALA A 512 12.91 4.78 14.10
CA ALA A 512 13.03 4.09 15.38
C ALA A 512 12.84 2.59 15.20
N LEU A 513 13.75 1.77 15.75
CA LEU A 513 13.67 0.31 15.67
C LEU A 513 12.42 -0.25 16.38
N GLU A 514 12.00 0.41 17.43
CA GLU A 514 10.83 0.08 18.23
C GLU A 514 9.52 0.62 17.62
N GLY A 515 9.64 1.50 16.62
CA GLY A 515 8.53 2.13 15.93
C GLY A 515 7.47 1.14 15.45
N PRO A 516 7.83 0.12 14.66
CA PRO A 516 6.86 -0.84 14.13
C PRO A 516 6.03 -1.56 15.20
N VAL A 517 6.64 -1.87 16.34
CA VAL A 517 5.95 -2.51 17.47
C VAL A 517 4.93 -1.55 18.09
N ALA A 518 5.34 -0.29 18.32
CA ALA A 518 4.45 0.74 18.84
C ALA A 518 3.33 1.07 17.84
N GLY A 519 3.67 1.13 16.55
CA GLY A 519 2.70 1.38 15.49
C GLY A 519 1.69 0.26 15.30
N ALA A 520 2.14 -0.99 15.33
CA ALA A 520 1.25 -2.16 15.27
C ALA A 520 0.31 -2.19 16.49
N ALA A 521 0.84 -1.96 17.70
CA ALA A 521 0.02 -1.87 18.89
C ALA A 521 -1.01 -0.73 18.81
N ALA A 522 -0.57 0.47 18.42
CA ALA A 522 -1.47 1.62 18.28
C ALA A 522 -2.55 1.39 17.23
N PHE A 523 -2.19 0.85 16.06
CA PHE A 523 -3.12 0.56 14.97
C PHE A 523 -4.16 -0.48 15.40
N THR A 524 -3.73 -1.64 15.89
CA THR A 524 -4.62 -2.74 16.26
C THR A 524 -5.52 -2.39 17.45
N LEU A 525 -4.98 -1.71 18.46
CA LEU A 525 -5.79 -1.26 19.61
C LEU A 525 -6.81 -0.20 19.19
N LEU A 526 -6.41 0.74 18.33
CA LEU A 526 -7.31 1.76 17.82
C LEU A 526 -8.42 1.14 16.95
N GLU A 527 -8.08 0.22 16.06
CA GLU A 527 -9.02 -0.54 15.25
C GLU A 527 -10.00 -1.33 16.13
N SER A 528 -9.51 -2.09 17.11
CA SER A 528 -10.34 -2.85 18.03
C SER A 528 -11.25 -1.97 18.90
N ALA A 529 -10.77 -0.80 19.33
CA ALA A 529 -11.58 0.14 20.12
C ALA A 529 -12.66 0.81 19.27
N LEU A 530 -12.34 1.17 18.04
CA LEU A 530 -13.25 1.87 17.14
C LEU A 530 -14.20 0.94 16.40
N SER A 531 -13.85 -0.33 16.16
CA SER A 531 -14.67 -1.31 15.41
C SER A 531 -16.08 -1.52 15.95
N ARG A 532 -16.31 -1.16 17.21
CA ARG A 532 -17.64 -1.19 17.86
C ARG A 532 -18.52 0.00 17.48
N LEU A 533 -17.96 1.02 16.82
CA LEU A 533 -18.68 2.23 16.43
C LEU A 533 -19.11 2.11 14.97
N GLY A 534 -20.30 2.61 14.63
CA GLY A 534 -20.84 2.53 13.26
C GLY A 534 -20.02 3.24 12.20
N ALA A 535 -19.17 4.22 12.58
CA ALA A 535 -18.29 5.00 11.70
C ALA A 535 -16.80 4.76 12.02
N TRP A 536 -16.42 3.52 12.25
CA TRP A 536 -15.08 3.19 12.75
C TRP A 536 -13.94 3.51 11.76
N ARG A 537 -14.14 3.32 10.47
CA ARG A 537 -13.14 3.63 9.43
C ARG A 537 -12.90 5.13 9.32
N LEU A 538 -13.96 5.93 9.40
CA LEU A 538 -13.88 7.40 9.44
C LEU A 538 -13.06 7.87 10.63
N LEU A 539 -13.35 7.35 11.82
CA LEU A 539 -12.63 7.70 13.04
C LEU A 539 -11.18 7.24 13.00
N LEU A 540 -10.92 6.04 12.47
CA LEU A 540 -9.57 5.52 12.24
C LEU A 540 -8.80 6.42 11.26
N GLY A 541 -9.40 6.75 10.12
CA GLY A 541 -8.79 7.63 9.12
C GLY A 541 -8.48 9.02 9.67
N LEU A 542 -9.41 9.66 10.39
CA LEU A 542 -9.18 10.94 11.05
C LEU A 542 -8.08 10.85 12.11
N SER A 543 -8.03 9.77 12.87
CA SER A 543 -6.97 9.52 13.86
C SER A 543 -5.61 9.40 13.21
N ILE A 544 -5.50 8.66 12.09
CA ILE A 544 -4.27 8.53 11.31
C ILE A 544 -3.82 9.90 10.79
N ILE A 545 -4.72 10.66 10.16
CA ILE A 545 -4.41 12.02 9.66
C ILE A 545 -3.95 12.91 10.81
N GLY A 546 -4.65 12.91 11.93
CA GLY A 546 -4.29 13.67 13.13
C GLY A 546 -2.92 13.29 13.69
N LEU A 547 -2.61 12.00 13.76
CA LEU A 547 -1.31 11.49 14.21
C LEU A 547 -0.18 11.88 13.25
N VAL A 548 -0.38 11.79 11.95
CA VAL A 548 0.62 12.22 10.95
C VAL A 548 0.90 13.72 11.05
N MET A 549 -0.15 14.53 11.26
CA MET A 549 0.00 15.98 11.41
C MET A 549 0.65 16.38 12.73
N ALA A 550 0.35 15.64 13.83
CA ALA A 550 0.91 15.91 15.15
C ALA A 550 2.33 15.36 15.33
N PHE A 551 2.62 14.20 14.74
CA PHE A 551 3.86 13.44 14.91
C PHE A 551 4.49 13.05 13.57
N PRO A 552 5.07 13.99 12.83
CA PRO A 552 5.67 13.71 11.51
C PRO A 552 6.91 12.79 11.58
N GLN A 553 7.39 12.45 12.77
CA GLN A 553 8.47 11.47 13.02
C GLN A 553 7.95 10.12 13.54
N GLY A 554 6.63 9.96 13.66
CA GLY A 554 5.97 8.81 14.27
C GLY A 554 5.99 8.82 15.80
N ILE A 555 5.19 7.92 16.41
CA ILE A 555 4.99 7.83 17.86
C ILE A 555 6.30 7.60 18.61
N ALA A 556 7.11 6.62 18.18
CA ALA A 556 8.36 6.28 18.83
C ALA A 556 9.44 7.36 18.62
N GLY A 557 9.47 8.02 17.47
CA GLY A 557 10.34 9.15 17.19
C GLY A 557 10.10 10.30 18.16
N PHE A 558 8.84 10.66 18.35
CA PHE A 558 8.44 11.71 19.31
C PHE A 558 8.76 11.35 20.77
N ALA A 559 8.46 10.12 21.18
CA ALA A 559 8.79 9.65 22.54
C ALA A 559 10.30 9.72 22.79
N ARG A 560 11.12 9.31 21.82
CA ARG A 560 12.58 9.37 21.91
C ARG A 560 13.09 10.81 21.99
N GLU A 561 12.56 11.72 21.22
CA GLU A 561 12.97 13.13 21.25
C GLU A 561 12.68 13.77 22.62
N ARG A 562 11.52 13.50 23.22
CA ARG A 562 11.19 13.98 24.58
C ARG A 562 12.11 13.40 25.65
N LEU A 563 12.37 12.09 25.59
CA LEU A 563 13.26 11.42 26.55
C LEU A 563 14.72 11.90 26.46
N THR A 564 15.18 12.23 25.24
CA THR A 564 16.53 12.76 25.04
C THR A 564 16.65 14.25 25.42
N ARG A 565 15.60 15.05 25.21
CA ARG A 565 15.56 16.46 25.67
C ARG A 565 15.55 16.57 27.20
N SER A 566 14.84 15.67 27.90
CA SER A 566 14.82 15.65 29.36
C SER A 566 16.15 15.15 29.98
N ALA A 567 16.99 14.48 29.20
CA ALA A 567 18.28 13.97 29.65
C ALA A 567 19.46 14.93 29.39
N LYS A 568 19.28 16.06 28.68
CA LYS A 568 20.29 17.13 28.60
C LYS A 568 20.21 17.97 29.89
N PRO A 569 21.28 18.04 30.70
CA PRO A 569 21.30 18.93 31.85
C PRO A 569 21.14 20.39 31.36
N ALA A 570 20.31 21.17 32.06
CA ALA A 570 20.12 22.61 31.86
C ALA A 570 21.40 23.36 32.22
N GLY A 571 22.43 23.28 31.37
CA GLY A 571 23.72 23.86 31.71
C GLY A 571 24.77 23.85 30.59
N ALA A 572 24.31 23.99 29.32
CA ALA A 572 25.20 24.28 28.20
C ALA A 572 24.47 25.25 27.24
N ALA A 573 24.34 26.50 27.66
CA ALA A 573 24.03 27.64 26.82
C ALA A 573 25.31 28.48 26.68
#